data_e47634f280db7ecc0380e9b10980216d
#
_entry.id   e47634f280db7ecc0380e9b10980216d
#
_cell.length_a   1.000
_cell.length_b   1.000
_cell.length_c   1.000
_cell.angle_alpha   90.00
_cell.angle_beta   90.00
_cell.angle_gamma   90.00
#
_symmetry.space_group_name_H-M   'P 1'
#
loop_
_entity.id
_entity.type
_entity.pdbx_description
1 polymer ?
#
loop_
_entity_poly.entity_id
_entity_poly.type
_entity_poly.pdbx_seq_one_letter_code
_entity_poly.pdbx_strand_id
1 'polypeptide(L)'
;MKISVEQLKQLNKEEYILIDIRDAEEAFKNPIENSVVLSGKSVLSKEFDATKKIVVVCAQGYVSDFVAQKLQEKGYDAYSIDGGYVSIVMDKMNTNVSDDFCAQVERSIIKTYRRKIWSKFTKAIRDYELVKEGDCIAVCISGGKDSMLLAKCFQELKKHGKNN
;
A
#
# COMPACT_ATOMS: atom_id res chain seq x y z
N MET A 1 -5.75 -20.83 -2.43
CA MET A 1 -5.45 -20.37 -1.03
C MET A 1 -4.68 -19.05 -1.07
N LYS A 2 -4.90 -18.19 -0.05
CA LYS A 2 -4.21 -16.89 0.06
C LYS A 2 -3.25 -16.88 1.24
N ILE A 3 -2.19 -16.09 1.12
CA ILE A 3 -1.18 -15.86 2.17
C ILE A 3 -1.01 -14.35 2.37
N SER A 4 -0.92 -13.89 3.62
CA SER A 4 -0.63 -12.48 3.90
C SER A 4 0.86 -12.18 3.73
N VAL A 5 1.20 -10.88 3.64
CA VAL A 5 2.61 -10.44 3.56
C VAL A 5 3.37 -10.83 4.84
N GLU A 6 2.72 -10.74 6.00
CA GLU A 6 3.31 -11.14 7.28
C GLU A 6 3.60 -12.64 7.32
N GLN A 7 2.69 -13.47 6.83
CA GLN A 7 2.89 -14.92 6.74
C GLN A 7 4.02 -15.26 5.76
N LEU A 8 4.11 -14.55 4.61
CA LEU A 8 5.22 -14.73 3.67
C LEU A 8 6.58 -14.40 4.31
N LYS A 9 6.66 -13.35 5.13
CA LYS A 9 7.89 -12.96 5.85
C LYS A 9 8.34 -14.00 6.87
N GLN A 10 7.44 -14.83 7.38
CA GLN A 10 7.75 -15.91 8.33
C GLN A 10 8.29 -17.15 7.64
N LEU A 11 8.10 -17.30 6.32
CA LEU A 11 8.66 -18.43 5.57
C LEU A 11 10.15 -18.23 5.31
N ASN A 12 10.89 -19.33 5.38
CA ASN A 12 12.30 -19.32 5.00
C ASN A 12 12.42 -19.14 3.49
N LYS A 13 13.33 -18.27 3.02
CA LYS A 13 13.51 -17.94 1.60
C LYS A 13 13.81 -19.16 0.72
N GLU A 14 14.35 -20.21 1.29
CA GLU A 14 14.64 -21.46 0.57
C GLU A 14 13.42 -22.36 0.40
N GLU A 15 12.36 -22.15 1.17
CA GLU A 15 11.16 -22.98 1.19
C GLU A 15 10.10 -22.59 0.18
N TYR A 16 10.24 -21.43 -0.49
CA TYR A 16 9.27 -20.96 -1.45
C TYR A 16 9.90 -20.36 -2.71
N ILE A 17 9.10 -20.28 -3.75
CA ILE A 17 9.38 -19.56 -4.99
C ILE A 17 8.37 -18.43 -5.11
N LEU A 18 8.84 -17.17 -5.10
CA LEU A 18 7.98 -16.01 -5.28
C LEU A 18 7.94 -15.65 -6.77
N ILE A 19 6.75 -15.66 -7.36
CA ILE A 19 6.52 -15.41 -8.78
C ILE A 19 5.71 -14.14 -8.95
N ASP A 20 6.32 -13.14 -9.59
CA ASP A 20 5.66 -11.89 -9.95
C ASP A 20 5.08 -12.00 -11.36
N ILE A 21 3.75 -11.96 -11.46
CA ILE A 21 3.03 -12.01 -12.74
C ILE A 21 2.47 -10.65 -13.17
N ARG A 22 2.96 -9.56 -12.60
CA ARG A 22 2.66 -8.21 -13.07
C ARG A 22 3.24 -7.99 -14.47
N ASP A 23 2.82 -6.92 -15.11
CA ASP A 23 3.46 -6.49 -16.36
C ASP A 23 4.97 -6.32 -16.16
N ALA A 24 5.76 -6.70 -17.17
CA ALA A 24 7.22 -6.71 -17.08
C ALA A 24 7.79 -5.29 -16.84
N GLU A 25 7.15 -4.25 -17.39
CA GLU A 25 7.57 -2.87 -17.21
C GLU A 25 7.29 -2.40 -15.76
N GLU A 26 6.14 -2.77 -15.20
CA GLU A 26 5.80 -2.48 -13.81
C GLU A 26 6.72 -3.22 -12.84
N ALA A 27 6.98 -4.50 -13.09
CA ALA A 27 7.88 -5.31 -12.28
C ALA A 27 9.34 -4.79 -12.34
N PHE A 28 9.77 -4.29 -13.50
CA PHE A 28 11.09 -3.69 -13.65
C PHE A 28 11.21 -2.34 -12.90
N LYS A 29 10.20 -1.48 -12.99
CA LYS A 29 10.20 -0.18 -12.29
C LYS A 29 10.15 -0.33 -10.78
N ASN A 30 9.43 -1.34 -10.31
CA ASN A 30 9.20 -1.58 -8.88
C ASN A 30 9.41 -3.06 -8.55
N PRO A 31 10.66 -3.54 -8.51
CA PRO A 31 10.94 -4.96 -8.31
C PRO A 31 10.53 -5.44 -6.92
N ILE A 32 10.06 -6.69 -6.87
CA ILE A 32 9.86 -7.40 -5.62
C ILE A 32 11.12 -8.22 -5.35
N GLU A 33 11.71 -8.01 -4.19
CA GLU A 33 12.95 -8.71 -3.81
C GLU A 33 12.76 -10.23 -3.83
N ASN A 34 13.72 -10.95 -4.39
CA ASN A 34 13.72 -12.41 -4.53
C ASN A 34 12.55 -12.99 -5.35
N SER A 35 11.89 -12.20 -6.19
CA SER A 35 10.86 -12.71 -7.09
C SER A 35 11.41 -13.06 -8.48
N VAL A 36 10.76 -14.03 -9.11
CA VAL A 36 10.97 -14.36 -10.53
C VAL A 36 9.81 -13.76 -11.32
N VAL A 37 10.11 -12.89 -12.28
CA VAL A 37 9.08 -12.28 -13.14
C VAL A 37 8.73 -13.23 -14.28
N LEU A 38 7.45 -13.63 -14.35
CA LEU A 38 6.93 -14.52 -15.38
C LEU A 38 5.53 -14.08 -15.80
N SER A 39 5.15 -14.31 -17.06
CA SER A 39 3.74 -14.14 -17.43
C SER A 39 2.86 -15.23 -16.78
N GLY A 40 1.59 -14.92 -16.49
CA GLY A 40 0.67 -15.91 -15.93
C GLY A 40 0.53 -17.17 -16.79
N LYS A 41 0.62 -17.04 -18.13
CA LYS A 41 0.64 -18.18 -19.07
C LYS A 41 1.92 -19.01 -18.90
N SER A 42 3.07 -18.36 -18.79
CA SER A 42 4.36 -19.04 -18.61
C SER A 42 4.42 -19.80 -17.29
N VAL A 43 3.84 -19.27 -16.24
CA VAL A 43 3.72 -19.95 -14.94
C VAL A 43 2.94 -21.25 -15.06
N LEU A 44 1.82 -21.24 -15.79
CA LEU A 44 0.98 -22.42 -15.94
C LEU A 44 1.59 -23.51 -16.84
N SER A 45 2.54 -23.17 -17.71
CA SER A 45 3.23 -24.14 -18.58
C SER A 45 4.57 -24.63 -18.05
N LYS A 46 5.07 -24.01 -16.96
CA LYS A 46 6.37 -24.35 -16.38
C LYS A 46 6.21 -25.39 -15.28
N GLU A 47 7.19 -26.28 -15.19
CA GLU A 47 7.34 -27.19 -14.06
C GLU A 47 8.16 -26.52 -12.95
N PHE A 48 7.74 -26.74 -11.72
CA PHE A 48 8.39 -26.23 -10.52
C PHE A 48 8.79 -27.38 -9.60
N ASP A 49 9.71 -27.09 -8.70
CA ASP A 49 10.07 -28.01 -7.63
C ASP A 49 8.86 -28.20 -6.67
N ALA A 50 8.30 -29.40 -6.68
CA ALA A 50 7.12 -29.74 -5.89
C ALA A 50 7.39 -29.74 -4.37
N THR A 51 8.65 -29.69 -3.93
CA THR A 51 9.02 -29.59 -2.51
C THR A 51 8.90 -28.14 -1.99
N LYS A 52 8.79 -27.16 -2.86
CA LYS A 52 8.71 -25.74 -2.52
C LYS A 52 7.29 -25.20 -2.65
N LYS A 53 6.94 -24.29 -1.75
CA LYS A 53 5.71 -23.50 -1.88
C LYS A 53 5.84 -22.53 -3.06
N ILE A 54 4.78 -22.36 -3.83
CA ILE A 54 4.74 -21.39 -4.91
C ILE A 54 3.86 -20.23 -4.47
N VAL A 55 4.42 -19.03 -4.38
CA VAL A 55 3.69 -17.82 -4.01
C VAL A 55 3.61 -16.92 -5.24
N VAL A 56 2.39 -16.65 -5.70
CA VAL A 56 2.14 -15.84 -6.90
C VAL A 56 1.65 -14.46 -6.48
N VAL A 57 2.18 -13.42 -7.11
CA VAL A 57 1.75 -12.03 -6.88
C VAL A 57 1.39 -11.35 -8.20
N CYS A 58 0.26 -10.66 -8.23
CA CYS A 58 -0.13 -9.73 -9.28
C CYS A 58 -0.42 -8.34 -8.68
N ALA A 59 -0.85 -7.37 -9.46
CA ALA A 59 -1.08 -6.02 -8.96
C ALA A 59 -2.06 -5.97 -7.77
N GLN A 60 -3.22 -6.61 -7.85
CA GLN A 60 -4.33 -6.51 -6.88
C GLN A 60 -4.76 -7.84 -6.25
N GLY A 61 -4.10 -8.95 -6.56
CA GLY A 61 -4.41 -10.26 -5.97
C GLY A 61 -5.43 -11.12 -6.73
N TYR A 62 -6.18 -10.60 -7.71
CA TYR A 62 -7.21 -11.36 -8.42
C TYR A 62 -6.64 -12.38 -9.42
N VAL A 63 -5.74 -11.93 -10.29
CA VAL A 63 -5.14 -12.80 -11.33
C VAL A 63 -4.24 -13.84 -10.69
N SER A 64 -3.48 -13.47 -9.65
CA SER A 64 -2.63 -14.41 -8.93
C SER A 64 -3.42 -15.48 -8.20
N ASP A 65 -4.64 -15.17 -7.70
CA ASP A 65 -5.50 -16.15 -7.06
C ASP A 65 -5.93 -17.25 -8.07
N PHE A 66 -6.34 -16.84 -9.26
CA PHE A 66 -6.67 -17.77 -10.34
C PHE A 66 -5.46 -18.65 -10.74
N VAL A 67 -4.26 -18.04 -10.90
CA VAL A 67 -3.05 -18.79 -11.25
C VAL A 67 -2.67 -19.77 -10.14
N ALA A 68 -2.76 -19.37 -8.87
CA ALA A 68 -2.50 -20.24 -7.73
C ALA A 68 -3.46 -21.44 -7.68
N GLN A 69 -4.76 -21.22 -7.94
CA GLN A 69 -5.73 -22.31 -8.02
C GLN A 69 -5.38 -23.32 -9.13
N LYS A 70 -4.98 -22.83 -10.30
CA LYS A 70 -4.56 -23.70 -11.41
C LYS A 70 -3.28 -24.50 -11.11
N LEU A 71 -2.37 -23.93 -10.34
CA LEU A 71 -1.19 -24.65 -9.86
C LEU A 71 -1.56 -25.73 -8.83
N GLN A 72 -2.52 -25.44 -7.94
CA GLN A 72 -3.05 -26.41 -6.98
C GLN A 72 -3.73 -27.59 -7.68
N GLU A 73 -4.51 -27.33 -8.74
CA GLU A 73 -5.11 -28.38 -9.58
C GLU A 73 -4.05 -29.32 -10.20
N LYS A 74 -2.83 -28.83 -10.40
CA LYS A 74 -1.67 -29.61 -10.86
C LYS A 74 -0.87 -30.29 -9.75
N GLY A 75 -1.30 -30.15 -8.48
CA GLY A 75 -0.68 -30.78 -7.32
C GLY A 75 0.43 -29.96 -6.64
N TYR A 76 0.61 -28.69 -7.01
CA TYR A 76 1.59 -27.82 -6.33
C TYR A 76 1.00 -27.19 -5.06
N ASP A 77 1.84 -26.97 -4.06
CA ASP A 77 1.50 -26.17 -2.87
C ASP A 77 1.61 -24.68 -3.21
N ALA A 78 0.52 -24.12 -3.77
CA ALA A 78 0.52 -22.78 -4.36
C ALA A 78 -0.43 -21.81 -3.65
N TYR A 79 0.00 -20.58 -3.52
CA TYR A 79 -0.70 -19.48 -2.83
C TYR A 79 -0.67 -18.21 -3.66
N SER A 80 -1.66 -17.34 -3.49
CA SER A 80 -1.59 -15.94 -3.94
C SER A 80 -1.39 -15.01 -2.76
N ILE A 81 -0.68 -13.89 -2.96
CA ILE A 81 -0.60 -12.83 -1.95
C ILE A 81 -1.96 -12.12 -1.89
N ASP A 82 -2.55 -12.08 -0.69
CA ASP A 82 -3.81 -11.36 -0.47
C ASP A 82 -3.61 -9.86 -0.69
N GLY A 83 -4.46 -9.25 -1.53
CA GLY A 83 -4.30 -7.86 -1.99
C GLY A 83 -3.14 -7.62 -2.96
N GLY A 84 -2.37 -8.65 -3.33
CA GLY A 84 -1.31 -8.57 -4.34
C GLY A 84 -0.16 -7.63 -3.98
N TYR A 85 0.42 -6.98 -5.00
CA TYR A 85 1.52 -6.03 -4.84
C TYR A 85 1.17 -4.82 -3.97
N VAL A 86 -0.09 -4.37 -4.01
CA VAL A 86 -0.56 -3.26 -3.17
C VAL A 86 -0.32 -3.55 -1.69
N SER A 87 -0.61 -4.77 -1.23
CA SER A 87 -0.37 -5.18 0.16
C SER A 87 1.13 -5.18 0.52
N ILE A 88 2.00 -5.59 -0.41
CA ILE A 88 3.46 -5.52 -0.21
C ILE A 88 3.93 -4.07 -0.02
N VAL A 89 3.39 -3.14 -0.83
CA VAL A 89 3.72 -1.71 -0.73
C VAL A 89 3.22 -1.13 0.58
N MET A 90 1.98 -1.44 0.96
CA MET A 90 1.39 -0.97 2.23
C MET A 90 2.19 -1.49 3.44
N ASP A 91 2.59 -2.74 3.42
CA ASP A 91 3.41 -3.32 4.48
C ASP A 91 4.79 -2.66 4.58
N LYS A 92 5.45 -2.40 3.44
CA LYS A 92 6.71 -1.65 3.40
C LYS A 92 6.55 -0.22 3.94
N MET A 93 5.45 0.45 3.62
CA MET A 93 5.15 1.79 4.14
C MET A 93 4.95 1.75 5.66
N ASN A 94 4.19 0.78 6.17
CA ASN A 94 3.92 0.63 7.59
C ASN A 94 5.18 0.28 8.39
N THR A 95 6.10 -0.50 7.82
CA THR A 95 7.36 -0.88 8.49
C THR A 95 8.43 0.20 8.44
N ASN A 96 8.40 1.10 7.43
CA ASN A 96 9.40 2.16 7.25
C ASN A 96 8.96 3.52 7.81
N VAL A 97 7.70 3.66 8.20
CA VAL A 97 7.19 4.91 8.77
C VAL A 97 7.33 4.84 10.29
N SER A 98 8.47 5.29 10.81
CA SER A 98 8.59 5.54 12.25
C SER A 98 7.60 6.63 12.67
N ASP A 99 7.08 6.56 13.89
CA ASP A 99 6.22 7.60 14.48
C ASP A 99 6.90 8.99 14.39
N ASP A 100 8.22 9.04 14.47
CA ASP A 100 9.01 10.25 14.31
C ASP A 100 8.94 10.83 12.89
N PHE A 101 8.96 9.99 11.84
CA PHE A 101 8.81 10.46 10.46
C PHE A 101 7.41 11.05 10.22
N CYS A 102 6.36 10.40 10.70
CA CYS A 102 4.99 10.94 10.66
C CYS A 102 4.91 12.30 11.36
N ALA A 103 5.48 12.41 12.55
CA ALA A 103 5.53 13.65 13.32
C ALA A 103 6.34 14.76 12.58
N GLN A 104 7.43 14.41 11.90
CA GLN A 104 8.19 15.36 11.09
C GLN A 104 7.39 15.87 9.90
N VAL A 105 6.67 15.00 9.18
CA VAL A 105 5.79 15.39 8.07
C VAL A 105 4.70 16.33 8.56
N GLU A 106 4.04 16.02 9.66
CA GLU A 106 3.00 16.88 10.26
C GLU A 106 3.56 18.24 10.66
N ARG A 107 4.72 18.27 11.33
CA ARG A 107 5.38 19.51 11.70
C ARG A 107 5.77 20.34 10.47
N SER A 108 6.11 19.72 9.36
CA SER A 108 6.51 20.43 8.15
C SER A 108 5.38 21.30 7.59
N ILE A 109 4.12 20.87 7.68
CA ILE A 109 2.95 21.62 7.20
C ILE A 109 2.81 22.95 7.97
N ILE A 110 2.93 22.90 9.29
CA ILE A 110 2.71 24.06 10.17
C ILE A 110 3.97 24.92 10.38
N LYS A 111 5.17 24.35 10.17
CA LYS A 111 6.44 25.09 10.32
C LYS A 111 7.05 25.44 8.97
N THR A 112 7.57 24.46 8.22
CA THR A 112 8.32 24.67 6.98
C THR A 112 7.45 25.26 5.86
N TYR A 113 6.27 24.73 5.68
CA TYR A 113 5.32 25.15 4.64
C TYR A 113 4.22 26.08 5.16
N ARG A 114 4.38 26.65 6.35
CA ARG A 114 3.39 27.50 7.00
C ARG A 114 2.80 28.56 6.07
N ARG A 115 3.65 29.35 5.40
CA ARG A 115 3.18 30.43 4.51
C ARG A 115 2.53 29.93 3.23
N LYS A 116 3.01 28.79 2.70
CA LYS A 116 2.54 28.26 1.41
C LYS A 116 1.27 27.43 1.54
N ILE A 117 1.10 26.72 2.63
CA ILE A 117 -0.01 25.75 2.84
C ILE A 117 -0.87 26.20 4.02
N TRP A 118 -0.35 26.10 5.24
CA TRP A 118 -1.14 26.27 6.46
C TRP A 118 -1.84 27.64 6.56
N SER A 119 -1.10 28.74 6.33
CA SER A 119 -1.69 30.08 6.40
C SER A 119 -2.75 30.35 5.34
N LYS A 120 -2.60 29.78 4.13
CA LYS A 120 -3.61 29.89 3.09
C LYS A 120 -4.84 29.06 3.41
N PHE A 121 -4.66 27.84 3.92
CA PHE A 121 -5.75 26.96 4.33
C PHE A 121 -6.56 27.61 5.46
N THR A 122 -5.93 28.02 6.55
CA THR A 122 -6.61 28.66 7.69
C THR A 122 -7.23 30.02 7.32
N LYS A 123 -6.62 30.76 6.41
CA LYS A 123 -7.22 31.99 5.86
C LYS A 123 -8.49 31.68 5.08
N ALA A 124 -8.50 30.68 4.21
CA ALA A 124 -9.69 30.27 3.47
C ALA A 124 -10.82 29.81 4.39
N ILE A 125 -10.51 28.98 5.39
CA ILE A 125 -11.49 28.55 6.40
C ILE A 125 -12.18 29.75 7.05
N ARG A 126 -11.40 30.76 7.45
CA ARG A 126 -11.91 31.94 8.13
C ARG A 126 -12.66 32.91 7.17
N ASP A 127 -12.04 33.25 6.03
CA ASP A 127 -12.55 34.28 5.13
C ASP A 127 -13.85 33.85 4.43
N TYR A 128 -14.05 32.55 4.26
CA TYR A 128 -15.25 31.96 3.66
C TYR A 128 -16.17 31.24 4.66
N GLU A 129 -15.86 31.34 5.95
CA GLU A 129 -16.63 30.66 7.04
C GLU A 129 -16.92 29.19 6.73
N LEU A 130 -15.91 28.46 6.19
CA LEU A 130 -16.07 27.08 5.73
C LEU A 130 -16.29 26.09 6.85
N VAL A 131 -15.89 26.44 8.07
CA VAL A 131 -16.00 25.58 9.25
C VAL A 131 -16.49 26.41 10.43
N LYS A 132 -17.52 25.93 11.10
CA LYS A 132 -18.09 26.52 12.31
C LYS A 132 -17.94 25.59 13.50
N GLU A 133 -18.07 26.12 14.69
CA GLU A 133 -18.07 25.32 15.90
C GLU A 133 -19.24 24.32 15.89
N GLY A 134 -18.94 23.05 16.19
CA GLY A 134 -19.93 21.97 16.15
C GLY A 134 -20.08 21.28 14.79
N ASP A 135 -19.41 21.75 13.73
CA ASP A 135 -19.46 21.11 12.42
C ASP A 135 -18.77 19.73 12.43
N CYS A 136 -19.42 18.78 11.79
CA CYS A 136 -18.84 17.46 11.50
C CYS A 136 -18.37 17.43 10.04
N ILE A 137 -17.04 17.31 9.81
CA ILE A 137 -16.44 17.40 8.50
C ILE A 137 -16.01 16.01 8.02
N ALA A 138 -16.59 15.56 6.90
CA ALA A 138 -16.16 14.35 6.23
C ALA A 138 -15.12 14.70 5.14
N VAL A 139 -13.90 14.17 5.27
CA VAL A 139 -12.84 14.35 4.29
C VAL A 139 -12.71 13.09 3.45
N CYS A 140 -13.09 13.17 2.17
CA CYS A 140 -12.96 12.05 1.23
C CYS A 140 -11.52 11.97 0.71
N ILE A 141 -10.88 10.81 0.90
CA ILE A 141 -9.50 10.56 0.48
C ILE A 141 -9.52 9.68 -0.77
N SER A 142 -9.16 10.27 -1.91
CA SER A 142 -9.07 9.58 -3.21
C SER A 142 -7.74 8.83 -3.42
N GLY A 143 -6.81 8.89 -2.44
CA GLY A 143 -5.45 8.35 -2.56
C GLY A 143 -4.46 9.29 -3.26
N GLY A 144 -4.91 10.42 -3.81
CA GLY A 144 -4.04 11.45 -4.39
C GLY A 144 -3.39 12.34 -3.32
N LYS A 145 -2.24 12.91 -3.65
CA LYS A 145 -1.45 13.80 -2.77
C LYS A 145 -2.27 14.97 -2.20
N ASP A 146 -3.19 15.52 -3.00
CA ASP A 146 -3.95 16.71 -2.63
C ASP A 146 -5.03 16.38 -1.59
N SER A 147 -5.74 15.25 -1.74
CA SER A 147 -6.72 14.78 -0.75
C SER A 147 -6.07 14.36 0.56
N MET A 148 -4.87 13.76 0.50
CA MET A 148 -4.08 13.42 1.69
C MET A 148 -3.60 14.68 2.42
N LEU A 149 -3.11 15.70 1.70
CA LEU A 149 -2.70 16.97 2.28
C LEU A 149 -3.89 17.69 2.93
N LEU A 150 -5.05 17.70 2.28
CA LEU A 150 -6.27 18.29 2.81
C LEU A 150 -6.69 17.59 4.12
N ALA A 151 -6.69 16.25 4.16
CA ALA A 151 -6.99 15.48 5.35
C ALA A 151 -6.06 15.84 6.52
N LYS A 152 -4.75 15.97 6.24
CA LYS A 152 -3.75 16.38 7.24
C LYS A 152 -3.97 17.83 7.72
N CYS A 153 -4.35 18.74 6.83
CA CYS A 153 -4.70 20.12 7.24
C CYS A 153 -5.91 20.14 8.17
N PHE A 154 -6.96 19.36 7.91
CA PHE A 154 -8.12 19.26 8.80
C PHE A 154 -7.78 18.57 10.13
N GLN A 155 -6.96 17.52 10.10
CA GLN A 155 -6.46 16.87 11.31
C GLN A 155 -5.69 17.87 12.21
N GLU A 156 -4.88 18.72 11.62
CA GLU A 156 -4.13 19.74 12.33
C GLU A 156 -5.00 20.88 12.81
N LEU A 157 -6.00 21.28 12.02
CA LEU A 157 -7.01 22.27 12.42
C LEU A 157 -7.74 21.83 13.70
N LYS A 158 -8.11 20.53 13.77
CA LYS A 158 -8.75 19.94 14.95
C LYS A 158 -7.89 20.05 16.21
N LYS A 159 -6.56 19.87 16.10
CA LYS A 159 -5.62 20.01 17.25
C LYS A 159 -5.53 21.45 17.78
N HIS A 160 -5.74 22.45 16.90
CA HIS A 160 -5.61 23.85 17.22
C HIS A 160 -6.95 24.58 17.43
N GLY A 161 -8.07 23.93 17.12
CA GLY A 161 -9.40 24.43 17.42
C GLY A 161 -9.59 24.46 18.94
N LYS A 162 -10.00 25.60 19.47
CA LYS A 162 -10.46 25.70 20.85
C LYS A 162 -11.77 24.91 20.93
N ASN A 163 -11.73 23.84 21.72
CA ASN A 163 -12.82 22.92 22.10
C ASN A 163 -13.20 21.84 21.08
N ASN A 164 -12.86 20.69 21.40
CA ASN A 164 -13.45 19.37 21.66
C ASN A 164 -14.49 18.87 20.66
#